data_5a863cd376f55ac5d72088da1126b405
#
_entry.id   5a863cd376f55ac5d72088da1126b405
#
_cell.length_a   1.000
_cell.length_b   1.000
_cell.length_c   1.000
_cell.angle_alpha   90.00
_cell.angle_beta   90.00
_cell.angle_gamma   90.00
#
_symmetry.space_group_name_H-M   'P 1'
#
loop_
_entity.id
_entity.type
_entity.pdbx_description
1 polymer ?
#
loop_
_entity_poly.entity_id
_entity_poly.type
_entity_poly.pdbx_seq_one_letter_code
_entity_poly.pdbx_strand_id
1 'polypeptide(L)'
;MCPSKAAVELAAAEEQKDISSKLSPMVDKIGMVIFVVTMIGLIFSTQLHIASWWIALAGSILMAMFGVVDQKKALAEIPWEMLILYAGALALGNGLVNTGAGDAIGGWLATAVGGTHNNYLLGALFFVIPFFMTQFMLNRSVQAVFVPICLLTCQSLGAAPMGLVMCVASACQTAFMTPMATPAVAMCMGEGGYDLKALFKSGWLICILLSIVNVVYTMTVYPAF
;
A
#
# COMPACT_ATOMS: atom_id res chain seq x y z
N MET A 1 30.10 10.72 0.78
CA MET A 1 30.14 11.69 1.90
C MET A 1 28.69 11.88 2.35
N CYS A 2 28.30 11.33 3.49
CA CYS A 2 26.97 11.59 4.07
C CYS A 2 26.94 13.04 4.59
N PRO A 3 25.87 13.80 4.31
CA PRO A 3 25.70 15.11 4.93
C PRO A 3 25.64 14.97 6.44
N SER A 4 26.26 15.88 7.18
CA SER A 4 26.24 15.85 8.63
C SER A 4 24.81 16.04 9.15
N LYS A 5 24.48 15.45 10.31
CA LYS A 5 23.16 15.61 10.95
C LYS A 5 22.68 17.06 10.99
N ALA A 6 23.61 17.99 11.27
CA ALA A 6 23.34 19.42 11.29
C ALA A 6 22.93 19.99 9.91
N ALA A 7 23.45 19.45 8.81
CA ALA A 7 23.07 19.90 7.48
C ALA A 7 21.68 19.40 7.07
N VAL A 8 21.27 18.22 7.53
CA VAL A 8 19.92 17.66 7.29
C VAL A 8 18.87 18.41 8.11
N GLU A 9 19.19 18.69 9.39
CA GLU A 9 18.30 19.50 10.26
C GLU A 9 18.16 20.95 9.77
N LEU A 10 19.25 21.55 9.27
CA LEU A 10 19.22 22.89 8.67
C LEU A 10 18.38 22.91 7.38
N ALA A 11 18.54 21.92 6.50
CA ALA A 11 17.75 21.80 5.28
C ALA A 11 16.26 21.59 5.57
N ALA A 12 15.92 20.71 6.53
CA ALA A 12 14.54 20.49 6.97
C ALA A 12 13.94 21.74 7.65
N ALA A 13 14.72 22.48 8.43
CA ALA A 13 14.28 23.70 9.06
C ALA A 13 14.11 24.86 8.07
N GLU A 14 14.97 24.93 7.05
CA GLU A 14 14.84 25.92 5.95
C GLU A 14 13.63 25.60 5.07
N GLU A 15 13.39 24.35 4.74
CA GLU A 15 12.21 23.92 3.98
C GLU A 15 10.91 24.18 4.75
N GLN A 16 10.90 23.92 6.05
CA GLN A 16 9.76 24.19 6.93
C GLN A 16 9.52 25.69 7.12
N LYS A 17 10.58 26.52 7.11
CA LYS A 17 10.50 27.98 7.18
C LYS A 17 10.02 28.59 5.87
N ASP A 18 10.39 28.03 4.74
CA ASP A 18 9.96 28.48 3.41
C ASP A 18 8.47 28.14 3.15
N ILE A 19 7.98 27.02 3.68
CA ILE A 19 6.57 26.65 3.65
C ILE A 19 5.74 27.57 4.55
N SER A 20 6.21 27.88 5.76
CA SER A 20 5.49 28.73 6.71
C SER A 20 5.48 30.21 6.34
N SER A 21 6.45 30.68 5.55
CA SER A 21 6.57 32.10 5.16
C SER A 21 5.70 32.49 3.96
N LYS A 22 5.18 31.53 3.22
CA LYS A 22 4.41 31.77 1.97
C LYS A 22 2.90 31.78 2.13
N LEU A 23 2.38 31.25 3.23
CA LEU A 23 0.95 31.25 3.50
C LEU A 23 0.56 32.37 4.45
N SER A 24 -0.39 33.19 4.04
CA SER A 24 -1.07 34.11 4.94
C SER A 24 -1.72 33.32 6.06
N PRO A 25 -1.65 33.74 7.34
CA PRO A 25 -2.23 32.98 8.47
C PRO A 25 -3.73 32.74 8.33
N MET A 26 -4.40 33.41 7.43
CA MET A 26 -5.81 33.17 7.07
C MET A 26 -5.95 31.96 6.16
N VAL A 27 -5.07 31.78 5.17
CA VAL A 27 -5.07 30.68 4.21
C VAL A 27 -4.74 29.35 4.92
N ASP A 28 -3.83 29.40 5.89
CA ASP A 28 -3.46 28.24 6.70
C ASP A 28 -4.63 27.74 7.55
N LYS A 29 -5.39 28.65 8.18
CA LYS A 29 -6.61 28.30 8.92
C LYS A 29 -7.69 27.72 8.01
N ILE A 30 -7.88 28.27 6.83
CA ILE A 30 -8.84 27.76 5.84
C ILE A 30 -8.42 26.37 5.39
N GLY A 31 -7.14 26.13 5.12
CA GLY A 31 -6.60 24.83 4.76
C GLY A 31 -6.86 23.78 5.84
N MET A 32 -6.60 24.13 7.10
CA MET A 32 -6.87 23.24 8.23
C MET A 32 -8.36 22.90 8.36
N VAL A 33 -9.25 23.87 8.20
CA VAL A 33 -10.71 23.64 8.24
C VAL A 33 -11.14 22.71 7.10
N ILE A 34 -10.69 22.96 5.87
CA ILE A 34 -10.99 22.10 4.70
C ILE A 34 -10.49 20.67 4.96
N PHE A 35 -9.28 20.53 5.49
CA PHE A 35 -8.71 19.23 5.81
C PHE A 35 -9.57 18.47 6.83
N VAL A 36 -9.92 19.12 7.95
CA VAL A 36 -10.74 18.51 9.00
C VAL A 36 -12.13 18.14 8.47
N VAL A 37 -12.76 19.01 7.71
CA VAL A 37 -14.08 18.73 7.09
C VAL A 37 -14.00 17.55 6.13
N THR A 38 -12.95 17.49 5.32
CA THR A 38 -12.73 16.37 4.39
C THR A 38 -12.51 15.05 5.14
N MET A 39 -11.72 15.06 6.22
CA MET A 39 -11.49 13.88 7.07
C MET A 39 -12.78 13.41 7.72
N ILE A 40 -13.57 14.32 8.27
CA ILE A 40 -14.91 13.99 8.85
C ILE A 40 -15.80 13.39 7.75
N GLY A 41 -15.84 14.01 6.57
CA GLY A 41 -16.61 13.52 5.43
C GLY A 41 -16.19 12.10 5.01
N LEU A 42 -14.89 11.80 5.00
CA LEU A 42 -14.36 10.46 4.69
C LEU A 42 -14.78 9.41 5.74
N ILE A 43 -14.77 9.77 7.04
CA ILE A 43 -15.21 8.88 8.13
C ILE A 43 -16.69 8.56 7.98
N PHE A 44 -17.51 9.56 7.65
CA PHE A 44 -18.96 9.39 7.48
C PHE A 44 -19.39 9.02 6.05
N SER A 45 -18.45 8.77 5.14
CA SER A 45 -18.74 8.47 3.73
C SER A 45 -19.71 7.30 3.54
N THR A 46 -19.57 6.26 4.36
CA THR A 46 -20.43 5.07 4.33
C THR A 46 -21.87 5.38 4.75
N GLN A 47 -22.06 6.27 5.73
CA GLN A 47 -23.38 6.68 6.21
C GLN A 47 -24.07 7.66 5.26
N LEU A 48 -23.29 8.48 4.58
CA LEU A 48 -23.76 9.44 3.56
C LEU A 48 -24.06 8.79 2.22
N HIS A 49 -23.77 7.51 2.06
CA HIS A 49 -23.84 6.78 0.77
C HIS A 49 -23.09 7.48 -0.38
N ILE A 50 -22.07 8.27 -0.05
CA ILE A 50 -21.22 8.96 -1.00
C ILE A 50 -19.89 8.20 -1.09
N ALA A 51 -19.47 7.89 -2.32
CA ALA A 51 -18.20 7.21 -2.50
C ALA A 51 -17.04 8.11 -1.99
N SER A 52 -16.15 7.54 -1.19
CA SER A 52 -15.05 8.26 -0.50
C SER A 52 -14.18 9.09 -1.45
N TRP A 53 -14.02 8.63 -2.71
CA TRP A 53 -13.24 9.34 -3.71
C TRP A 53 -13.85 10.68 -4.14
N TRP A 54 -15.20 10.83 -4.13
CA TRP A 54 -15.85 12.12 -4.38
C TRP A 54 -15.51 13.14 -3.30
N ILE A 55 -15.52 12.72 -2.04
CA ILE A 55 -15.21 13.59 -0.90
C ILE A 55 -13.75 14.02 -0.94
N ALA A 56 -12.84 13.07 -1.21
CA ALA A 56 -11.43 13.36 -1.35
C ALA A 56 -11.14 14.32 -2.53
N LEU A 57 -11.80 14.09 -3.67
CA LEU A 57 -11.68 14.95 -4.85
C LEU A 57 -12.18 16.36 -4.56
N ALA A 58 -13.36 16.49 -3.94
CA ALA A 58 -13.91 17.80 -3.58
C ALA A 58 -13.00 18.55 -2.59
N GLY A 59 -12.46 17.86 -1.57
CA GLY A 59 -11.51 18.44 -0.62
C GLY A 59 -10.23 18.94 -1.29
N SER A 60 -9.66 18.16 -2.21
CA SER A 60 -8.45 18.54 -2.94
C SER A 60 -8.68 19.74 -3.88
N ILE A 61 -9.84 19.79 -4.57
CA ILE A 61 -10.22 20.93 -5.42
C ILE A 61 -10.40 22.20 -4.56
N LEU A 62 -11.07 22.09 -3.41
CA LEU A 62 -11.25 23.22 -2.50
C LEU A 62 -9.88 23.74 -2.01
N MET A 63 -8.96 22.88 -1.61
CA MET A 63 -7.62 23.30 -1.21
C MET A 63 -6.88 24.04 -2.32
N ALA A 64 -7.00 23.58 -3.57
CA ALA A 64 -6.41 24.23 -4.73
C ALA A 64 -7.08 25.58 -5.04
N MET A 65 -8.42 25.68 -4.92
CA MET A 65 -9.17 26.92 -5.17
C MET A 65 -8.86 28.02 -4.15
N PHE A 66 -8.70 27.66 -2.88
CA PHE A 66 -8.34 28.63 -1.83
C PHE A 66 -6.85 28.96 -1.77
N GLY A 67 -6.05 28.43 -2.70
CA GLY A 67 -4.62 28.71 -2.79
C GLY A 67 -3.79 28.17 -1.64
N VAL A 68 -4.33 27.18 -0.90
CA VAL A 68 -3.61 26.47 0.17
C VAL A 68 -2.47 25.64 -0.40
N VAL A 69 -2.69 25.07 -1.59
CA VAL A 69 -1.71 24.25 -2.32
C VAL A 69 -1.46 24.88 -3.69
N ASP A 70 -0.20 25.05 -4.05
CA ASP A 70 0.17 25.48 -5.40
C ASP A 70 -0.21 24.38 -6.40
N GLN A 71 -1.10 24.71 -7.34
CA GLN A 71 -1.61 23.77 -8.32
C GLN A 71 -0.51 23.10 -9.14
N LYS A 72 0.55 23.82 -9.48
CA LYS A 72 1.69 23.28 -10.24
C LYS A 72 2.47 22.26 -9.43
N LYS A 73 2.71 22.54 -8.15
CA LYS A 73 3.37 21.62 -7.23
C LYS A 73 2.51 20.38 -6.97
N ALA A 74 1.21 20.58 -6.70
CA ALA A 74 0.29 19.47 -6.48
C ALA A 74 0.25 18.50 -7.66
N LEU A 75 0.20 19.01 -8.90
CA LEU A 75 0.21 18.18 -10.10
C LEU A 75 1.55 17.47 -10.32
N ALA A 76 2.68 18.10 -9.94
CA ALA A 76 3.99 17.50 -10.04
C ALA A 76 4.23 16.40 -9.00
N GLU A 77 3.60 16.50 -7.82
CA GLU A 77 3.69 15.52 -6.74
C GLU A 77 2.74 14.32 -6.91
N ILE A 78 1.84 14.36 -7.91
CA ILE A 78 1.01 13.19 -8.23
C ILE A 78 1.92 12.02 -8.64
N PRO A 79 1.83 10.86 -7.98
CA PRO A 79 2.64 9.69 -8.31
C PRO A 79 2.10 9.00 -9.58
N TRP A 80 2.32 9.63 -10.75
CA TRP A 80 1.85 9.15 -12.05
C TRP A 80 2.28 7.72 -12.35
N GLU A 81 3.49 7.36 -11.95
CA GLU A 81 4.00 5.99 -12.10
C GLU A 81 3.09 4.97 -11.41
N MET A 82 2.59 5.28 -10.22
CA MET A 82 1.68 4.40 -9.50
C MET A 82 0.30 4.33 -10.15
N LEU A 83 -0.23 5.44 -10.64
CA LEU A 83 -1.52 5.46 -11.33
C LEU A 83 -1.46 4.61 -12.60
N ILE A 84 -0.39 4.74 -13.39
CA ILE A 84 -0.18 3.94 -14.60
C ILE A 84 0.00 2.46 -14.24
N LEU A 85 0.75 2.15 -13.17
CA LEU A 85 0.93 0.79 -12.69
C LEU A 85 -0.42 0.14 -12.31
N TYR A 86 -1.24 0.84 -11.53
CA TYR A 86 -2.58 0.34 -11.15
C TYR A 86 -3.50 0.17 -12.37
N ALA A 87 -3.51 1.14 -13.29
CA ALA A 87 -4.28 1.03 -14.51
C ALA A 87 -3.84 -0.17 -15.36
N GLY A 88 -2.53 -0.37 -15.50
CA GLY A 88 -1.96 -1.53 -16.20
C GLY A 88 -2.28 -2.85 -15.53
N ALA A 89 -2.20 -2.92 -14.21
CA ALA A 89 -2.54 -4.12 -13.44
C ALA A 89 -4.03 -4.50 -13.58
N LEU A 90 -4.94 -3.50 -13.54
CA LEU A 90 -6.37 -3.71 -13.78
C LEU A 90 -6.65 -4.16 -15.23
N ALA A 91 -5.99 -3.56 -16.21
CA ALA A 91 -6.10 -3.96 -17.61
C ALA A 91 -5.62 -5.39 -17.82
N LEU A 92 -4.48 -5.76 -17.19
CA LEU A 92 -3.96 -7.13 -17.21
C LEU A 92 -4.94 -8.11 -16.57
N GLY A 93 -5.49 -7.75 -15.39
CA GLY A 93 -6.49 -8.55 -14.70
C GLY A 93 -7.72 -8.82 -15.59
N ASN A 94 -8.27 -7.78 -16.21
CA ASN A 94 -9.37 -7.92 -17.16
C ASN A 94 -8.99 -8.76 -18.39
N GLY A 95 -7.76 -8.60 -18.89
CA GLY A 95 -7.23 -9.42 -19.97
C GLY A 95 -7.18 -10.91 -19.61
N LEU A 96 -6.71 -11.23 -18.41
CA LEU A 96 -6.66 -12.61 -17.91
C LEU A 96 -8.04 -13.25 -17.77
N VAL A 97 -9.05 -12.48 -17.31
CA VAL A 97 -10.45 -12.95 -17.26
C VAL A 97 -10.98 -13.24 -18.65
N ASN A 98 -10.83 -12.29 -19.58
CA ASN A 98 -11.41 -12.39 -20.93
C ASN A 98 -10.74 -13.46 -21.81
N THR A 99 -9.47 -13.78 -21.54
CA THR A 99 -8.71 -14.80 -22.29
C THR A 99 -8.84 -16.20 -21.70
N GLY A 100 -9.46 -16.37 -20.52
CA GLY A 100 -9.49 -17.64 -19.78
C GLY A 100 -8.13 -18.04 -19.16
N ALA A 101 -7.10 -17.18 -19.29
CA ALA A 101 -5.80 -17.44 -18.69
C ALA A 101 -5.88 -17.46 -17.16
N GLY A 102 -6.81 -16.71 -16.58
CA GLY A 102 -7.12 -16.74 -15.16
C GLY A 102 -7.54 -18.12 -14.66
N ASP A 103 -8.40 -18.80 -15.43
CA ASP A 103 -8.86 -20.17 -15.11
C ASP A 103 -7.72 -21.18 -15.20
N ALA A 104 -6.83 -21.03 -16.18
CA ALA A 104 -5.66 -21.87 -16.32
C ALA A 104 -4.70 -21.72 -15.15
N ILE A 105 -4.43 -20.47 -14.73
CA ILE A 105 -3.60 -20.16 -13.54
C ILE A 105 -4.26 -20.70 -12.27
N GLY A 106 -5.56 -20.47 -12.10
CA GLY A 106 -6.34 -20.98 -10.98
C GLY A 106 -6.34 -22.51 -10.91
N GLY A 107 -6.53 -23.20 -12.04
CA GLY A 107 -6.45 -24.64 -12.15
C GLY A 107 -5.07 -25.21 -11.81
N TRP A 108 -4.00 -24.54 -12.27
CA TRP A 108 -2.63 -24.90 -11.90
C TRP A 108 -2.37 -24.73 -10.40
N LEU A 109 -2.81 -23.61 -9.81
CA LEU A 109 -2.73 -23.37 -8.38
C LEU A 109 -3.52 -24.41 -7.58
N ALA A 110 -4.76 -24.73 -8.02
CA ALA A 110 -5.60 -25.75 -7.39
C ALA A 110 -4.90 -27.12 -7.39
N THR A 111 -4.21 -27.46 -8.48
CA THR A 111 -3.41 -28.68 -8.58
C THR A 111 -2.18 -28.63 -7.68
N ALA A 112 -1.50 -27.50 -7.60
CA ALA A 112 -0.34 -27.28 -6.74
C ALA A 112 -0.69 -27.33 -5.24
N VAL A 113 -1.89 -26.88 -4.87
CA VAL A 113 -2.45 -26.97 -3.50
C VAL A 113 -2.99 -28.38 -3.21
N GLY A 114 -2.93 -29.30 -4.20
CA GLY A 114 -3.27 -30.72 -4.00
C GLY A 114 -4.77 -31.00 -3.86
N GLY A 115 -5.66 -30.11 -4.37
CA GLY A 115 -7.11 -30.30 -4.30
C GLY A 115 -7.70 -30.28 -2.88
N THR A 116 -6.87 -30.03 -1.88
CA THR A 116 -7.32 -29.87 -0.50
C THR A 116 -7.84 -28.45 -0.32
N HIS A 117 -9.11 -28.33 0.06
CA HIS A 117 -9.75 -27.06 0.44
C HIS A 117 -9.17 -26.57 1.79
N ASN A 118 -7.83 -26.43 1.83
CA ASN A 118 -7.15 -26.01 3.06
C ASN A 118 -6.91 -24.48 3.02
N ASN A 119 -7.75 -23.77 3.77
CA ASN A 119 -7.70 -22.31 3.88
C ASN A 119 -6.30 -21.80 4.26
N TYR A 120 -5.64 -22.46 5.21
CA TYR A 120 -4.34 -22.04 5.73
C TYR A 120 -3.23 -22.21 4.68
N LEU A 121 -3.28 -23.28 3.88
CA LEU A 121 -2.29 -23.50 2.83
C LEU A 121 -2.43 -22.44 1.72
N LEU A 122 -3.67 -22.15 1.33
CA LEU A 122 -3.96 -21.12 0.34
C LEU A 122 -3.57 -19.73 0.85
N GLY A 123 -3.93 -19.41 2.09
CA GLY A 123 -3.54 -18.17 2.75
C GLY A 123 -2.02 -18.03 2.87
N ALA A 124 -1.31 -19.10 3.24
CA ALA A 124 0.15 -19.11 3.31
C ALA A 124 0.80 -18.86 1.94
N LEU A 125 0.28 -19.46 0.87
CA LEU A 125 0.79 -19.24 -0.48
C LEU A 125 0.66 -17.77 -0.91
N PHE A 126 -0.54 -17.20 -0.72
CA PHE A 126 -0.83 -15.79 -1.03
C PHE A 126 -0.21 -14.80 -0.05
N PHE A 127 0.39 -15.27 1.03
CA PHE A 127 1.21 -14.47 1.92
C PHE A 127 2.69 -14.55 1.56
N VAL A 128 3.24 -15.76 1.45
CA VAL A 128 4.68 -16.02 1.32
C VAL A 128 5.23 -15.46 0.00
N ILE A 129 4.53 -15.66 -1.12
CA ILE A 129 5.02 -15.19 -2.43
C ILE A 129 5.09 -13.66 -2.47
N PRO A 130 4.03 -12.89 -2.17
CA PRO A 130 4.11 -11.44 -2.11
C PRO A 130 5.12 -10.94 -1.07
N PHE A 131 5.23 -11.60 0.08
CA PHE A 131 6.20 -11.25 1.11
C PHE A 131 7.66 -11.30 0.61
N PHE A 132 8.03 -12.36 -0.12
CA PHE A 132 9.36 -12.43 -0.72
C PHE A 132 9.56 -11.39 -1.81
N MET A 133 8.56 -11.17 -2.65
CA MET A 133 8.65 -10.18 -3.74
C MET A 133 8.82 -8.76 -3.20
N THR A 134 8.16 -8.41 -2.09
CA THR A 134 8.29 -7.08 -1.48
C THR A 134 9.66 -6.81 -0.88
N GLN A 135 10.48 -7.82 -0.63
CA GLN A 135 11.87 -7.59 -0.20
C GLN A 135 12.72 -6.94 -1.29
N PHE A 136 12.34 -7.08 -2.57
CA PHE A 136 13.08 -6.57 -3.73
C PHE A 136 12.36 -5.47 -4.48
N MET A 137 11.05 -5.32 -4.24
CA MET A 137 10.18 -4.37 -4.94
C MET A 137 9.38 -3.54 -3.93
N LEU A 138 8.87 -2.39 -4.40
CA LEU A 138 7.97 -1.55 -3.59
C LEU A 138 6.69 -2.31 -3.23
N ASN A 139 6.27 -2.21 -1.97
CA ASN A 139 5.06 -2.86 -1.45
C ASN A 139 3.83 -2.60 -2.32
N ARG A 140 3.64 -1.35 -2.75
CA ARG A 140 2.50 -0.95 -3.58
C ARG A 140 2.50 -1.62 -4.95
N SER A 141 3.67 -1.79 -5.56
CA SER A 141 3.81 -2.46 -6.85
C SER A 141 3.44 -3.93 -6.77
N VAL A 142 3.95 -4.63 -5.75
CA VAL A 142 3.63 -6.04 -5.51
C VAL A 142 2.14 -6.21 -5.23
N GLN A 143 1.56 -5.36 -4.39
CA GLN A 143 0.12 -5.40 -4.09
C GLN A 143 -0.73 -5.18 -5.35
N ALA A 144 -0.37 -4.23 -6.21
CA ALA A 144 -1.09 -3.94 -7.45
C ALA A 144 -1.11 -5.14 -8.41
N VAL A 145 -0.06 -5.95 -8.42
CA VAL A 145 0.03 -7.15 -9.26
C VAL A 145 -0.69 -8.34 -8.62
N PHE A 146 -0.47 -8.58 -7.33
CA PHE A 146 -0.97 -9.79 -6.68
C PHE A 146 -2.44 -9.74 -6.31
N VAL A 147 -3.03 -8.56 -6.06
CA VAL A 147 -4.47 -8.46 -5.75
C VAL A 147 -5.34 -8.93 -6.91
N PRO A 148 -5.14 -8.50 -8.17
CA PRO A 148 -5.88 -9.05 -9.31
C PRO A 148 -5.70 -10.57 -9.48
N ILE A 149 -4.48 -11.07 -9.36
CA ILE A 149 -4.19 -12.51 -9.44
C ILE A 149 -4.95 -13.28 -8.35
N CYS A 150 -4.95 -12.76 -7.14
CA CYS A 150 -5.69 -13.33 -6.01
C CYS A 150 -7.20 -13.41 -6.30
N LEU A 151 -7.78 -12.32 -6.80
CA LEU A 151 -9.20 -12.27 -7.14
C LEU A 151 -9.58 -13.29 -8.23
N LEU A 152 -8.76 -13.40 -9.27
CA LEU A 152 -8.96 -14.38 -10.34
C LEU A 152 -8.87 -15.81 -9.82
N THR A 153 -7.89 -16.09 -8.97
CA THR A 153 -7.75 -17.40 -8.35
C THR A 153 -8.95 -17.74 -7.46
N CYS A 154 -9.46 -16.77 -6.70
CA CYS A 154 -10.66 -16.96 -5.89
C CYS A 154 -11.88 -17.28 -6.77
N GLN A 155 -12.04 -16.60 -7.88
CA GLN A 155 -13.15 -16.86 -8.83
C GLN A 155 -13.05 -18.27 -9.41
N SER A 156 -11.88 -18.73 -9.81
CA SER A 156 -11.69 -20.06 -10.39
C SER A 156 -11.87 -21.19 -9.36
N LEU A 157 -11.54 -20.94 -8.09
CA LEU A 157 -11.68 -21.93 -7.00
C LEU A 157 -13.06 -21.87 -6.30
N GLY A 158 -13.89 -20.86 -6.61
CA GLY A 158 -15.12 -20.59 -5.85
C GLY A 158 -14.88 -20.15 -4.41
N ALA A 159 -13.71 -19.60 -4.13
CA ALA A 159 -13.27 -19.18 -2.80
C ALA A 159 -13.69 -17.73 -2.49
N ALA A 160 -13.91 -17.41 -1.22
CA ALA A 160 -14.17 -16.05 -0.78
C ALA A 160 -12.88 -15.21 -0.86
N PRO A 161 -12.88 -14.04 -1.57
CA PRO A 161 -11.66 -13.31 -1.84
C PRO A 161 -11.14 -12.50 -0.66
N MET A 162 -12.00 -12.16 0.31
CA MET A 162 -11.69 -11.20 1.36
C MET A 162 -10.46 -11.58 2.18
N GLY A 163 -10.40 -12.81 2.67
CA GLY A 163 -9.28 -13.30 3.48
C GLY A 163 -7.96 -13.33 2.71
N LEU A 164 -8.01 -13.80 1.46
CA LEU A 164 -6.80 -13.91 0.63
C LEU A 164 -6.26 -12.54 0.20
N VAL A 165 -7.13 -11.60 -0.13
CA VAL A 165 -6.72 -10.21 -0.41
C VAL A 165 -6.10 -9.56 0.84
N MET A 166 -6.64 -9.82 2.03
CA MET A 166 -6.04 -9.36 3.28
C MET A 166 -4.67 -9.99 3.54
N CYS A 167 -4.47 -11.28 3.20
CA CYS A 167 -3.17 -11.93 3.28
C CYS A 167 -2.14 -11.26 2.36
N VAL A 168 -2.50 -10.96 1.11
CA VAL A 168 -1.63 -10.25 0.17
C VAL A 168 -1.28 -8.85 0.68
N ALA A 169 -2.28 -8.10 1.14
CA ALA A 169 -2.08 -6.74 1.66
C ALA A 169 -1.17 -6.74 2.89
N SER A 170 -1.40 -7.65 3.83
CA SER A 170 -0.59 -7.80 5.05
C SER A 170 0.84 -8.24 4.73
N ALA A 171 1.01 -9.17 3.79
CA ALA A 171 2.32 -9.62 3.34
C ALA A 171 3.18 -8.47 2.81
N CYS A 172 2.56 -7.58 2.01
CA CYS A 172 3.24 -6.41 1.49
C CYS A 172 3.64 -5.41 2.58
N GLN A 173 2.93 -5.35 3.70
CA GLN A 173 3.23 -4.43 4.79
C GLN A 173 4.20 -4.98 5.84
N THR A 174 4.49 -6.29 5.82
CA THR A 174 5.40 -6.93 6.78
C THR A 174 6.86 -7.01 6.30
N ALA A 175 7.22 -6.31 5.23
CA ALA A 175 8.57 -6.30 4.67
C ALA A 175 9.47 -5.28 5.40
N PHE A 176 10.04 -5.68 6.54
CA PHE A 176 10.92 -4.84 7.34
C PHE A 176 12.42 -5.18 7.20
N MET A 177 12.76 -6.19 6.41
CA MET A 177 14.13 -6.67 6.31
C MET A 177 14.98 -5.91 5.29
N THR A 178 14.34 -5.22 4.33
CA THR A 178 15.02 -4.51 3.26
C THR A 178 14.52 -3.07 3.10
N PRO A 179 15.41 -2.12 2.73
CA PRO A 179 15.02 -0.74 2.51
C PRO A 179 14.25 -0.51 1.20
N MET A 180 14.17 -1.52 0.34
CA MET A 180 13.51 -1.41 -0.96
C MET A 180 11.99 -1.46 -0.87
N ALA A 181 11.46 -2.09 0.19
CA ALA A 181 10.03 -2.29 0.37
C ALA A 181 9.27 -0.99 0.66
N THR A 182 9.82 -0.16 1.55
CA THR A 182 9.22 1.11 1.96
C THR A 182 10.26 2.20 2.18
N PRO A 183 9.95 3.46 1.83
CA PRO A 183 10.82 4.59 2.14
C PRO A 183 11.11 4.74 3.65
N ALA A 184 10.16 4.36 4.51
CA ALA A 184 10.33 4.43 5.95
C ALA A 184 11.50 3.60 6.47
N VAL A 185 11.69 2.39 5.94
CA VAL A 185 12.83 1.53 6.30
C VAL A 185 14.15 2.13 5.79
N ALA A 186 14.14 2.71 4.60
CA ALA A 186 15.31 3.40 4.05
C ALA A 186 15.70 4.62 4.89
N MET A 187 14.73 5.41 5.37
CA MET A 187 14.95 6.54 6.30
C MET A 187 15.53 6.06 7.64
N CYS A 188 14.96 5.02 8.22
CA CYS A 188 15.51 4.43 9.46
C CYS A 188 16.96 3.96 9.30
N MET A 189 17.35 3.44 8.15
CA MET A 189 18.73 3.10 7.85
C MET A 189 19.63 4.33 7.79
N GLY A 190 19.19 5.36 7.07
CA GLY A 190 19.97 6.60 6.89
C GLY A 190 20.21 7.34 8.19
N GLU A 191 19.16 7.57 8.98
CA GLU A 191 19.23 8.31 10.23
C GLU A 191 19.75 7.48 11.40
N GLY A 192 19.37 6.19 11.45
CA GLY A 192 19.73 5.27 12.53
C GLY A 192 21.13 4.66 12.40
N GLY A 193 21.78 4.81 11.24
CA GLY A 193 23.08 4.19 10.96
C GLY A 193 23.04 2.67 10.94
N TYR A 194 21.89 2.08 10.61
CA TYR A 194 21.74 0.63 10.55
C TYR A 194 22.25 0.08 9.23
N ASP A 195 23.10 -0.95 9.32
CA ASP A 195 23.51 -1.73 8.17
C ASP A 195 22.40 -2.73 7.74
N LEU A 196 22.39 -3.12 6.48
CA LEU A 196 21.49 -4.17 5.94
C LEU A 196 21.52 -5.45 6.79
N LYS A 197 22.71 -5.84 7.30
CA LYS A 197 22.87 -7.00 8.19
C LYS A 197 22.15 -6.82 9.53
N ALA A 198 22.18 -5.62 10.07
CA ALA A 198 21.50 -5.30 11.33
C ALA A 198 19.98 -5.33 11.16
N LEU A 199 19.46 -4.76 10.06
CA LEU A 199 18.04 -4.81 9.69
C LEU A 199 17.56 -6.25 9.50
N PHE A 200 18.29 -7.05 8.77
CA PHE A 200 17.95 -8.45 8.54
C PHE A 200 17.95 -9.24 9.85
N LYS A 201 18.96 -9.03 10.71
CA LYS A 201 19.08 -9.70 12.01
C LYS A 201 17.97 -9.30 12.98
N SER A 202 17.50 -8.06 12.96
CA SER A 202 16.40 -7.58 13.81
C SER A 202 15.02 -7.92 13.23
N GLY A 203 14.87 -7.86 11.91
CA GLY A 203 13.57 -7.97 11.23
C GLY A 203 13.08 -9.38 11.03
N TRP A 204 13.98 -10.38 10.84
CA TRP A 204 13.58 -11.72 10.43
C TRP A 204 12.62 -12.41 11.41
N LEU A 205 12.90 -12.30 12.72
CA LEU A 205 12.07 -12.90 13.75
C LEU A 205 10.66 -12.28 13.77
N ILE A 206 10.61 -10.95 13.70
CA ILE A 206 9.36 -10.19 13.67
C ILE A 206 8.56 -10.53 12.41
N CYS A 207 9.22 -10.61 11.25
CA CYS A 207 8.58 -10.97 9.99
C CYS A 207 7.98 -12.37 10.03
N ILE A 208 8.69 -13.37 10.57
CA ILE A 208 8.16 -14.75 10.69
C ILE A 208 6.97 -14.78 11.65
N LEU A 209 7.09 -14.14 12.80
CA LEU A 209 6.03 -14.12 13.81
C LEU A 209 4.78 -13.42 13.26
N LEU A 210 4.92 -12.28 12.62
CA LEU A 210 3.82 -11.56 11.98
C LEU A 210 3.22 -12.36 10.82
N SER A 211 4.04 -13.08 10.03
CA SER A 211 3.55 -13.93 8.95
C SER A 211 2.63 -15.03 9.47
N ILE A 212 3.05 -15.74 10.51
CA ILE A 212 2.25 -16.80 11.12
C ILE A 212 0.96 -16.23 11.70
N VAL A 213 1.06 -15.15 12.49
CA VAL A 213 -0.11 -14.51 13.12
C VAL A 213 -1.09 -14.01 12.08
N ASN A 214 -0.61 -13.33 11.03
CA ASN A 214 -1.47 -12.81 9.96
C ASN A 214 -2.20 -13.93 9.22
N VAL A 215 -1.49 -14.95 8.77
CA VAL A 215 -2.11 -16.07 8.03
C VAL A 215 -3.12 -16.80 8.91
N VAL A 216 -2.76 -17.13 10.14
CA VAL A 216 -3.66 -17.84 11.07
C VAL A 216 -4.88 -16.98 11.39
N TYR A 217 -4.68 -15.72 11.77
CA TYR A 217 -5.77 -14.80 12.10
C TYR A 217 -6.70 -14.59 10.91
N THR A 218 -6.13 -14.24 9.75
CA THR A 218 -6.94 -13.90 8.58
C THR A 218 -7.73 -15.09 8.05
N MET A 219 -7.14 -16.28 8.02
CA MET A 219 -7.82 -17.48 7.56
C MET A 219 -8.80 -18.07 8.58
N THR A 220 -8.68 -17.69 9.85
CA THR A 220 -9.66 -18.07 10.89
C THR A 220 -10.88 -17.14 10.87
N VAL A 221 -10.66 -15.82 10.69
CA VAL A 221 -11.75 -14.82 10.73
C VAL A 221 -12.46 -14.72 9.38
N TYR A 222 -11.70 -14.86 8.28
CA TYR A 222 -12.20 -14.78 6.90
C TYR A 222 -11.77 -16.02 6.11
N PRO A 223 -12.39 -17.19 6.36
CA PRO A 223 -12.04 -18.41 5.64
C PRO A 223 -12.32 -18.24 4.13
N ALA A 224 -11.49 -18.89 3.32
CA ALA A 224 -11.65 -18.86 1.86
C ALA A 224 -12.76 -19.85 1.41
N PHE A 225 -12.97 -20.94 2.17
CA PHE A 225 -13.98 -21.96 1.91
C PHE A 225 -14.86 -22.19 3.14
#